data_9c0874a7c129defe28e38a05e226c5b6
#
_entry.id   9c0874a7c129defe28e38a05e226c5b6
#
_cell.length_a   1.000
_cell.length_b   1.000
_cell.length_c   1.000
_cell.angle_alpha   90.00
_cell.angle_beta   90.00
_cell.angle_gamma   90.00
#
_symmetry.space_group_name_H-M   'P 1'
#
loop_
_entity.id
_entity.type
_entity.pdbx_description
1 polymer ?
#
loop_
_entity_poly.entity_id
_entity_poly.type
_entity_poly.pdbx_seq_one_letter_code
_entity_poly.pdbx_strand_id
1 'polypeptide(L)'
;INFDSLQITSDQEYPVAIKIGTGKICAVSGENWSTTLNRDPQDYVVAPNQPWIDGYNVGKSQVRQFVAAPLGDGYTAEEQLTGESNIGGIQIQAFPMKKEYYDHINQFNNGDLDLCYSMESPEMGLAPGGVMHQEIYEDEYEFEAWDLRKSDRCFVTIANAEQWMGITGEEPPINFYTTREYTEAGLPWFAYYGGDKSAIDGAKKLGKLE
;
A
#
# COMPACT_ATOMS: atom_id res chain seq x y z
N ILE A 1 -7.17 15.11 -1.97
CA ILE A 1 -7.20 14.40 -0.68
C ILE A 1 -5.90 13.62 -0.59
N ASN A 2 -5.07 13.95 0.40
CA ASN A 2 -3.88 13.17 0.68
C ASN A 2 -4.30 11.89 1.39
N PHE A 3 -3.82 10.76 0.93
CA PHE A 3 -3.85 9.52 1.68
C PHE A 3 -2.62 9.51 2.57
N ASP A 4 -2.82 9.48 3.89
CA ASP A 4 -1.68 9.52 4.80
C ASP A 4 -0.87 8.22 4.76
N SER A 5 -1.53 7.06 4.71
CA SER A 5 -0.84 5.76 4.56
C SER A 5 -1.81 4.62 4.25
N LEU A 6 -1.30 3.55 3.67
CA LEU A 6 -1.94 2.23 3.68
C LEU A 6 -1.36 1.44 4.85
N GLN A 7 -2.11 1.36 5.94
CA GLN A 7 -1.69 0.60 7.12
C GLN A 7 -2.01 -0.87 6.94
N ILE A 8 -1.04 -1.71 7.27
CA ILE A 8 -1.14 -3.16 7.19
C ILE A 8 -1.08 -3.70 8.61
N THR A 9 -2.18 -4.27 9.08
CA THR A 9 -2.27 -4.83 10.42
C THR A 9 -2.80 -6.26 10.37
N SER A 10 -2.43 -7.06 11.34
CA SER A 10 -2.85 -8.46 11.49
C SER A 10 -3.05 -8.79 12.96
N ASP A 11 -4.09 -9.56 13.28
CA ASP A 11 -4.38 -10.05 14.65
C ASP A 11 -3.28 -10.95 15.21
N GLN A 12 -2.44 -11.48 14.34
CA GLN A 12 -1.33 -12.34 14.67
C GLN A 12 -0.10 -11.91 13.88
N GLU A 13 1.07 -12.02 14.47
CA GLU A 13 2.36 -11.77 13.79
C GLU A 13 2.68 -12.84 12.72
N TYR A 14 1.68 -13.20 11.91
CA TYR A 14 1.86 -14.15 10.82
C TYR A 14 2.41 -13.42 9.60
N PRO A 15 3.60 -13.77 9.11
CA PRO A 15 4.18 -13.08 7.97
C PRO A 15 3.35 -13.27 6.70
N VAL A 16 3.09 -12.15 6.04
CA VAL A 16 2.34 -12.11 4.78
C VAL A 16 3.07 -11.20 3.80
N ALA A 17 3.34 -11.70 2.61
CA ALA A 17 3.82 -10.87 1.51
C ALA A 17 2.62 -10.18 0.86
N ILE A 18 2.64 -8.85 0.79
CA ILE A 18 1.53 -8.03 0.32
C ILE A 18 1.97 -7.23 -0.88
N LYS A 19 1.27 -7.43 -1.98
CA LYS A 19 1.44 -6.71 -3.22
C LYS A 19 0.37 -5.64 -3.34
N ILE A 20 0.79 -4.42 -3.66
CA ILE A 20 -0.09 -3.24 -3.74
C ILE A 20 0.05 -2.66 -5.14
N GLY A 21 -1.07 -2.49 -5.82
CA GLY A 21 -1.13 -1.85 -7.13
C GLY A 21 -2.13 -0.71 -7.15
N THR A 22 -1.82 0.33 -7.88
CA THR A 22 -2.72 1.43 -8.21
C THR A 22 -3.06 1.31 -9.69
N GLY A 23 -4.34 1.08 -9.97
CA GLY A 23 -4.72 0.62 -11.29
C GLY A 23 -3.99 -0.68 -11.67
N LYS A 24 -3.20 -0.66 -12.71
CA LYS A 24 -2.37 -1.79 -13.18
C LYS A 24 -0.88 -1.66 -12.84
N ILE A 25 -0.50 -0.69 -12.03
CA ILE A 25 0.91 -0.42 -11.69
C ILE A 25 1.21 -0.86 -10.27
N CYS A 26 2.27 -1.62 -10.08
CA CYS A 26 2.76 -1.98 -8.75
C CYS A 26 3.39 -0.77 -8.06
N ALA A 27 2.93 -0.42 -6.87
CA ALA A 27 3.43 0.74 -6.12
C ALA A 27 4.86 0.58 -5.59
N VAL A 28 5.35 -0.65 -5.52
CA VAL A 28 6.71 -0.96 -5.04
C VAL A 28 7.72 -0.98 -6.18
N SER A 29 7.44 -1.74 -7.25
CA SER A 29 8.38 -1.93 -8.36
C SER A 29 8.15 -1.01 -9.56
N GLY A 30 6.97 -0.39 -9.68
CA GLY A 30 6.58 0.39 -10.86
C GLY A 30 6.35 -0.44 -12.11
N GLU A 31 6.37 -1.77 -12.00
CA GLU A 31 6.07 -2.67 -13.11
C GLU A 31 4.57 -2.88 -13.26
N ASN A 32 4.17 -3.39 -14.43
CA ASN A 32 2.78 -3.79 -14.64
C ASN A 32 2.39 -4.86 -13.62
N TRP A 33 1.15 -4.77 -13.15
CA TRP A 33 0.60 -5.72 -12.20
C TRP A 33 0.69 -7.16 -12.72
N SER A 34 1.17 -8.05 -11.89
CA SER A 34 1.12 -9.49 -12.08
C SER A 34 0.45 -10.14 -10.87
N THR A 35 -0.17 -11.30 -11.05
CA THR A 35 -0.85 -12.05 -9.99
C THR A 35 0.08 -12.97 -9.19
N THR A 36 1.38 -12.82 -9.34
CA THR A 36 2.40 -13.54 -8.59
C THR A 36 3.40 -12.56 -8.00
N LEU A 37 4.16 -12.99 -7.00
CA LEU A 37 5.28 -12.22 -6.45
C LEU A 37 6.49 -12.28 -7.38
N ASN A 38 7.27 -11.20 -7.39
CA ASN A 38 8.59 -11.15 -7.97
C ASN A 38 9.57 -10.56 -6.94
N ARG A 39 10.73 -11.20 -6.79
CA ARG A 39 11.76 -10.74 -5.85
C ARG A 39 12.79 -9.81 -6.50
N ASP A 40 13.00 -9.91 -7.79
CA ASP A 40 13.98 -9.10 -8.52
C ASP A 40 13.37 -8.51 -9.81
N PRO A 41 12.94 -7.24 -9.78
CA PRO A 41 12.83 -6.37 -8.61
C PRO A 41 11.72 -6.83 -7.66
N GLN A 42 11.93 -6.64 -6.35
CA GLN A 42 10.90 -6.92 -5.35
C GLN A 42 9.65 -6.07 -5.61
N ASP A 43 8.49 -6.70 -5.70
CA ASP A 43 7.22 -6.07 -6.06
C ASP A 43 6.14 -6.17 -4.97
N TYR A 44 6.56 -6.48 -3.75
CA TYR A 44 5.72 -6.65 -2.57
C TYR A 44 6.40 -6.09 -1.32
N VAL A 45 5.65 -5.95 -0.26
CA VAL A 45 6.13 -5.65 1.09
C VAL A 45 5.79 -6.82 2.02
N VAL A 46 6.47 -6.95 3.13
CA VAL A 46 6.24 -8.04 4.09
C VAL A 46 5.69 -7.49 5.40
N ALA A 47 4.48 -7.89 5.75
CA ALA A 47 3.91 -7.64 7.07
C ALA A 47 4.31 -8.78 8.05
N PRO A 48 4.54 -8.50 9.36
CA PRO A 48 4.41 -7.20 10.02
C PRO A 48 5.64 -6.30 9.86
N ASN A 49 6.71 -6.74 9.18
CA ASN A 49 7.98 -6.01 9.06
C ASN A 49 7.80 -4.62 8.42
N GLN A 50 6.89 -4.52 7.41
CA GLN A 50 6.47 -3.26 6.82
C GLN A 50 5.02 -2.98 7.25
N PRO A 51 4.81 -2.23 8.35
CA PRO A 51 3.46 -2.06 8.89
C PRO A 51 2.59 -1.06 8.11
N TRP A 52 3.18 -0.22 7.25
CA TRP A 52 2.47 0.70 6.36
C TRP A 52 3.31 1.07 5.14
N ILE A 53 2.64 1.61 4.14
CA ILE A 53 3.26 2.21 2.96
C ILE A 53 2.56 3.54 2.65
N ASP A 54 3.35 4.62 2.54
CA ASP A 54 2.86 5.99 2.39
C ASP A 54 2.76 6.43 0.92
N GLY A 55 3.40 5.70 0.02
CA GLY A 55 3.47 6.13 -1.37
C GLY A 55 4.20 5.16 -2.30
N TYR A 56 4.44 5.66 -3.49
CA TYR A 56 5.21 4.98 -4.53
C TYR A 56 6.70 4.96 -4.18
N ASN A 57 7.33 3.81 -4.26
CA ASN A 57 8.77 3.65 -4.03
C ASN A 57 9.58 4.25 -5.19
N VAL A 58 10.04 5.49 -5.02
CA VAL A 58 10.74 6.25 -6.08
C VAL A 58 12.25 6.30 -5.90
N GLY A 59 12.74 5.98 -4.72
CA GLY A 59 14.17 5.99 -4.42
C GLY A 59 14.47 5.26 -3.11
N LYS A 60 15.74 4.98 -2.87
CA LYS A 60 16.16 4.43 -1.59
C LYS A 60 15.78 5.40 -0.49
N SER A 61 14.99 4.93 0.48
CA SER A 61 14.43 5.74 1.56
C SER A 61 13.54 6.92 1.10
N GLN A 62 12.96 6.82 -0.11
CA GLN A 62 12.09 7.85 -0.66
C GLN A 62 10.84 7.26 -1.29
N VAL A 63 9.70 7.79 -0.89
CA VAL A 63 8.40 7.52 -1.54
C VAL A 63 7.76 8.83 -1.99
N ARG A 64 6.94 8.75 -3.04
CA ARG A 64 5.99 9.80 -3.38
C ARG A 64 4.64 9.46 -2.79
N GLN A 65 4.13 10.35 -1.97
CA GLN A 65 2.87 10.18 -1.25
C GLN A 65 1.72 9.81 -2.18
N PHE A 66 0.85 8.92 -1.73
CA PHE A 66 -0.40 8.64 -2.42
C PHE A 66 -1.37 9.83 -2.32
N VAL A 67 -1.85 10.30 -3.46
CA VAL A 67 -2.82 11.39 -3.55
C VAL A 67 -3.98 10.94 -4.42
N ALA A 68 -5.20 11.01 -3.89
CA ALA A 68 -6.39 10.72 -4.68
C ALA A 68 -6.60 11.80 -5.73
N ALA A 69 -6.66 11.41 -6.99
CA ALA A 69 -6.85 12.27 -8.14
C ALA A 69 -7.94 11.71 -9.07
N PRO A 70 -8.71 12.59 -9.75
CA PRO A 70 -9.66 12.14 -10.77
C PRO A 70 -8.93 11.45 -11.91
N LEU A 71 -9.59 10.44 -12.48
CA LEU A 71 -9.13 9.81 -13.72
C LEU A 71 -9.48 10.72 -14.92
N GLY A 72 -8.62 10.72 -15.92
CA GLY A 72 -8.77 11.51 -17.15
C GLY A 72 -7.96 12.80 -17.16
N ASP A 73 -7.43 13.24 -16.05
CA ASP A 73 -6.66 14.48 -15.92
C ASP A 73 -5.13 14.26 -16.10
N GLY A 74 -4.68 13.01 -16.26
CA GLY A 74 -3.28 12.65 -16.48
C GLY A 74 -2.41 12.64 -15.23
N TYR A 75 -3.00 12.75 -14.05
CA TYR A 75 -2.24 12.83 -12.78
C TYR A 75 -1.98 11.49 -12.11
N THR A 76 -2.77 10.47 -12.38
CA THR A 76 -2.58 9.18 -11.73
C THR A 76 -1.33 8.46 -12.24
N ALA A 77 -0.73 7.62 -11.41
CA ALA A 77 0.45 6.84 -11.81
C ALA A 77 0.15 5.93 -13.02
N GLU A 78 -1.06 5.38 -13.09
CA GLU A 78 -1.53 4.59 -14.22
C GLU A 78 -1.49 5.39 -15.52
N GLU A 79 -2.11 6.57 -15.52
CA GLU A 79 -2.18 7.44 -16.71
C GLU A 79 -0.79 7.87 -17.17
N GLN A 80 0.08 8.24 -16.22
CA GLN A 80 1.44 8.69 -16.56
C GLN A 80 2.31 7.57 -17.13
N LEU A 81 2.12 6.33 -16.69
CA LEU A 81 2.98 5.20 -17.09
C LEU A 81 2.41 4.40 -18.27
N THR A 82 1.09 4.32 -18.40
CA THR A 82 0.43 3.51 -19.44
C THR A 82 -0.31 4.33 -20.48
N GLY A 83 -0.70 5.57 -20.15
CA GLY A 83 -1.59 6.39 -20.95
C GLY A 83 -3.08 5.99 -20.85
N GLU A 84 -3.42 5.01 -20.02
CA GLU A 84 -4.80 4.57 -19.84
C GLU A 84 -5.48 5.40 -18.74
N SER A 85 -6.63 5.99 -19.01
CA SER A 85 -7.36 6.87 -18.09
C SER A 85 -8.68 6.28 -17.55
N ASN A 86 -8.91 5.00 -17.78
CA ASN A 86 -10.16 4.33 -17.43
C ASN A 86 -9.98 3.26 -16.32
N ILE A 87 -8.82 3.20 -15.72
CA ILE A 87 -8.48 2.24 -14.67
C ILE A 87 -7.92 2.99 -13.48
N GLY A 88 -8.55 2.82 -12.34
CA GLY A 88 -8.16 3.45 -11.10
C GLY A 88 -8.32 2.50 -9.91
N GLY A 89 -8.37 3.09 -8.73
CA GLY A 89 -8.49 2.33 -7.48
C GLY A 89 -7.19 1.67 -7.05
N ILE A 90 -7.29 0.88 -6.01
CA ILE A 90 -6.17 0.13 -5.44
C ILE A 90 -6.50 -1.36 -5.52
N GLN A 91 -5.54 -2.17 -5.89
CA GLN A 91 -5.62 -3.61 -5.75
C GLN A 91 -4.55 -4.10 -4.79
N ILE A 92 -4.98 -5.00 -3.90
CA ILE A 92 -4.11 -5.59 -2.89
C ILE A 92 -4.20 -7.09 -3.03
N GLN A 93 -3.06 -7.76 -3.04
CA GLN A 93 -2.99 -9.21 -3.04
C GLN A 93 -2.04 -9.70 -1.97
N ALA A 94 -2.50 -10.62 -1.14
CA ALA A 94 -1.78 -11.16 -0.01
C ALA A 94 -1.39 -12.62 -0.27
N PHE A 95 -0.15 -12.97 0.09
CA PHE A 95 0.42 -14.31 -0.01
C PHE A 95 0.92 -14.72 1.37
N PRO A 96 0.29 -15.68 2.04
CA PRO A 96 0.71 -16.11 3.36
C PRO A 96 2.05 -16.87 3.29
N MET A 97 2.78 -16.82 4.38
CA MET A 97 3.91 -17.72 4.56
C MET A 97 3.43 -19.16 4.63
N LYS A 98 4.19 -20.11 4.12
CA LYS A 98 3.92 -21.52 4.31
C LYS A 98 4.07 -21.90 5.79
N LYS A 99 3.16 -22.73 6.26
CA LYS A 99 3.12 -23.15 7.69
C LYS A 99 4.43 -23.73 8.19
N GLU A 100 5.12 -24.49 7.36
CA GLU A 100 6.42 -25.10 7.71
C GLU A 100 7.50 -24.06 8.02
N TYR A 101 7.55 -22.94 7.29
CA TYR A 101 8.46 -21.83 7.56
C TYR A 101 8.04 -21.05 8.81
N TYR A 102 6.73 -20.79 8.94
CA TYR A 102 6.18 -20.10 10.11
C TYR A 102 6.44 -20.85 11.42
N ASP A 103 6.20 -22.17 11.42
CA ASP A 103 6.44 -23.01 12.60
C ASP A 103 7.92 -23.00 13.02
N HIS A 104 8.85 -22.86 12.08
CA HIS A 104 10.28 -22.70 12.38
C HIS A 104 10.57 -21.35 13.04
N ILE A 105 9.96 -20.26 12.57
CA ILE A 105 10.18 -18.91 13.11
C ILE A 105 9.57 -18.77 14.50
N ASN A 106 8.36 -19.27 14.71
CA ASN A 106 7.63 -19.15 15.98
C ASN A 106 8.22 -19.97 17.14
N GLN A 107 9.15 -20.87 16.88
CA GLN A 107 9.90 -21.50 17.96
C GLN A 107 10.76 -20.47 18.73
N PHE A 108 10.87 -19.23 18.23
CA PHE A 108 11.76 -18.19 18.75
C PHE A 108 11.07 -16.89 19.19
N ASN A 109 9.77 -16.66 18.91
CA ASN A 109 9.09 -15.38 19.21
C ASN A 109 7.64 -15.54 19.73
N ASN A 110 7.26 -14.73 20.74
CA ASN A 110 5.88 -14.57 21.24
C ASN A 110 5.56 -13.07 21.47
N GLY A 111 4.50 -12.55 20.87
CA GLY A 111 3.99 -11.18 21.08
C GLY A 111 2.69 -10.87 20.31
N ASP A 112 1.81 -10.00 20.84
CA ASP A 112 0.43 -9.71 20.36
C ASP A 112 0.27 -8.34 19.68
N LEU A 113 -0.69 -8.19 18.72
CA LEU A 113 -1.13 -6.92 18.08
C LEU A 113 -2.58 -6.93 17.53
N ASP A 114 -3.21 -5.73 17.40
CA ASP A 114 -4.63 -5.46 17.12
C ASP A 114 -4.96 -4.83 15.73
N LEU A 115 -6.21 -4.95 15.25
CA LEU A 115 -6.71 -4.67 13.88
C LEU A 115 -7.80 -3.60 13.70
N CYS A 116 -7.93 -3.04 12.46
CA CYS A 116 -9.09 -2.25 12.00
C CYS A 116 -9.45 -2.39 10.50
N TYR A 117 -10.73 -2.15 10.12
CA TYR A 117 -11.34 -2.38 8.79
C TYR A 117 -11.92 -1.16 8.09
N SER A 118 -12.07 -1.17 6.73
CA SER A 118 -12.93 -0.24 5.96
C SER A 118 -13.39 -0.74 4.58
N MET A 119 -14.43 -0.12 3.96
CA MET A 119 -15.21 -0.55 2.78
C MET A 119 -15.22 0.40 1.57
N GLU A 120 -15.78 -0.04 0.44
CA GLU A 120 -15.55 0.32 -0.97
C GLU A 120 -16.48 1.36 -1.62
N SER A 121 -16.04 2.01 -2.73
CA SER A 121 -16.79 2.41 -3.95
C SER A 121 -15.99 3.23 -4.99
N PRO A 122 -16.50 3.51 -6.25
CA PRO A 122 -15.67 3.57 -7.43
C PRO A 122 -15.15 4.94 -7.92
N GLU A 123 -14.10 4.85 -8.71
CA GLU A 123 -13.52 5.73 -9.74
C GLU A 123 -12.71 6.97 -9.31
N MET A 124 -11.75 6.78 -8.41
CA MET A 124 -10.56 7.63 -8.33
C MET A 124 -9.30 6.75 -8.36
N GLY A 125 -8.22 7.27 -8.93
CA GLY A 125 -6.90 6.66 -8.87
C GLY A 125 -6.00 7.36 -7.86
N LEU A 126 -4.77 6.87 -7.72
CA LEU A 126 -3.75 7.53 -6.92
C LEU A 126 -2.71 8.20 -7.81
N ALA A 127 -2.47 9.48 -7.55
CA ALA A 127 -1.40 10.27 -8.14
C ALA A 127 -0.18 10.28 -7.22
N PRO A 128 1.03 10.50 -7.75
CA PRO A 128 2.20 10.76 -6.94
C PRO A 128 2.15 12.17 -6.35
N GLY A 129 2.24 12.27 -5.05
CA GLY A 129 2.32 13.53 -4.32
C GLY A 129 3.76 13.99 -4.07
N GLY A 130 3.95 14.75 -3.00
CA GLY A 130 5.26 15.19 -2.55
C GLY A 130 6.18 14.01 -2.18
N VAL A 131 7.49 14.25 -2.25
CA VAL A 131 8.49 13.27 -1.82
C VAL A 131 8.55 13.23 -0.30
N MET A 132 8.47 12.04 0.26
CA MET A 132 8.55 11.77 1.69
C MET A 132 9.69 10.78 1.97
N HIS A 133 10.19 10.81 3.21
CA HIS A 133 11.15 9.80 3.66
C HIS A 133 10.41 8.57 4.16
N GLN A 134 10.55 7.46 3.45
CA GLN A 134 10.11 6.14 3.89
C GLN A 134 11.01 5.08 3.27
N GLU A 135 11.37 4.10 4.08
CA GLU A 135 12.08 2.91 3.61
C GLU A 135 11.09 1.79 3.32
N ILE A 136 11.21 1.22 2.14
CA ILE A 136 10.54 -0.03 1.80
C ILE A 136 11.57 -1.14 2.01
N TYR A 137 11.28 -2.02 2.97
CA TYR A 137 12.24 -3.01 3.42
C TYR A 137 12.39 -4.18 2.45
N GLU A 138 13.61 -4.68 2.35
CA GLU A 138 13.87 -5.95 1.67
C GLU A 138 13.17 -7.09 2.42
N ASP A 139 12.70 -8.06 1.66
CA ASP A 139 12.21 -9.32 2.21
C ASP A 139 13.38 -10.10 2.85
N GLU A 140 13.31 -10.29 4.15
CA GLU A 140 14.32 -11.01 4.95
C GLU A 140 14.16 -12.54 4.86
N TYR A 141 13.03 -13.02 4.31
CA TYR A 141 12.73 -14.43 4.17
C TYR A 141 13.19 -14.99 2.83
N GLU A 142 13.36 -16.28 2.77
CA GLU A 142 13.56 -16.96 1.50
C GLU A 142 12.29 -16.87 0.65
N PHE A 143 12.43 -16.66 -0.66
CA PHE A 143 11.28 -16.51 -1.57
C PHE A 143 10.35 -17.72 -1.54
N GLU A 144 10.92 -18.91 -1.34
CA GLU A 144 10.23 -20.18 -1.19
C GLU A 144 9.34 -20.27 0.05
N ALA A 145 9.52 -19.37 1.01
CA ALA A 145 8.66 -19.28 2.20
C ALA A 145 7.22 -18.88 1.85
N TRP A 146 7.01 -18.17 0.75
CA TRP A 146 5.69 -17.71 0.36
C TRP A 146 4.87 -18.79 -0.35
N ASP A 147 3.60 -18.94 0.06
CA ASP A 147 2.68 -19.88 -0.62
C ASP A 147 2.02 -19.20 -1.81
N LEU A 148 2.67 -19.23 -2.97
CA LEU A 148 2.19 -18.59 -4.19
C LEU A 148 0.88 -19.22 -4.74
N ARG A 149 0.45 -20.36 -4.20
CA ARG A 149 -0.80 -21.03 -4.59
C ARG A 149 -1.98 -20.62 -3.70
N LYS A 150 -1.70 -20.02 -2.56
CA LYS A 150 -2.70 -19.48 -1.64
C LYS A 150 -2.58 -17.98 -1.60
N SER A 151 -3.41 -17.28 -2.34
CA SER A 151 -3.46 -15.83 -2.30
C SER A 151 -4.89 -15.37 -2.36
N ASP A 152 -5.18 -14.32 -1.61
CA ASP A 152 -6.43 -13.59 -1.71
C ASP A 152 -6.17 -12.18 -2.24
N ARG A 153 -7.14 -11.65 -2.97
CA ARG A 153 -7.06 -10.32 -3.57
C ARG A 153 -8.32 -9.53 -3.29
N CYS A 154 -8.13 -8.28 -2.91
CA CYS A 154 -9.21 -7.31 -2.83
C CYS A 154 -8.94 -6.10 -3.74
N PHE A 155 -10.03 -5.39 -4.06
CA PHE A 155 -9.98 -4.13 -4.79
C PHE A 155 -10.60 -3.07 -3.90
N VAL A 156 -9.93 -1.93 -3.81
CA VAL A 156 -10.41 -0.75 -3.09
C VAL A 156 -10.71 0.32 -4.12
N THR A 157 -11.93 0.81 -4.10
CA THR A 157 -12.34 1.89 -4.97
C THR A 157 -12.34 3.20 -4.19
N ILE A 158 -11.83 4.26 -4.79
CA ILE A 158 -11.75 5.57 -4.20
C ILE A 158 -12.82 6.44 -4.86
N ALA A 159 -13.64 7.11 -4.06
CA ALA A 159 -14.68 8.00 -4.54
C ALA A 159 -14.62 9.35 -3.84
N ASN A 160 -14.87 10.43 -4.56
CA ASN A 160 -15.11 11.72 -3.95
C ASN A 160 -16.55 11.81 -3.38
N ALA A 161 -16.84 12.88 -2.64
CA ALA A 161 -18.15 13.04 -1.99
C ALA A 161 -19.33 13.04 -2.97
N GLU A 162 -19.15 13.58 -4.17
CA GLU A 162 -20.20 13.62 -5.21
C GLU A 162 -20.44 12.23 -5.79
N GLN A 163 -19.38 11.50 -6.06
CA GLN A 163 -19.44 10.10 -6.52
C GLN A 163 -20.06 9.20 -5.46
N TRP A 164 -19.68 9.39 -4.18
CA TRP A 164 -20.29 8.67 -3.06
C TRP A 164 -21.81 8.88 -3.01
N MET A 165 -22.27 10.14 -3.07
CA MET A 165 -23.70 10.44 -3.13
C MET A 165 -24.40 9.84 -4.35
N GLY A 166 -23.73 9.86 -5.51
CA GLY A 166 -24.26 9.26 -6.74
C GLY A 166 -24.45 7.75 -6.65
N ILE A 167 -23.57 7.06 -5.91
CA ILE A 167 -23.57 5.60 -5.77
C ILE A 167 -24.49 5.14 -4.66
N THR A 168 -24.42 5.75 -3.49
CA THR A 168 -25.11 5.30 -2.28
C THR A 168 -26.48 6.00 -2.06
N GLY A 169 -26.65 7.20 -2.64
CA GLY A 169 -27.77 8.07 -2.33
C GLY A 169 -27.67 8.74 -0.95
N GLU A 170 -26.58 8.60 -0.24
CA GLU A 170 -26.36 9.11 1.11
C GLU A 170 -25.23 10.15 1.13
N GLU A 171 -25.28 11.05 2.11
CA GLU A 171 -24.14 11.96 2.34
C GLU A 171 -22.92 11.16 2.83
N PRO A 172 -21.69 11.59 2.48
CA PRO A 172 -20.48 10.93 2.94
C PRO A 172 -20.46 10.81 4.47
N PRO A 173 -20.15 9.63 5.03
CA PRO A 173 -20.25 9.37 6.47
C PRO A 173 -19.17 10.06 7.30
N ILE A 174 -18.25 10.78 6.67
CA ILE A 174 -17.04 11.28 7.31
C ILE A 174 -17.03 12.80 7.36
N ASN A 175 -16.96 13.34 8.59
CA ASN A 175 -16.46 14.67 8.82
C ASN A 175 -14.93 14.59 8.82
N PHE A 176 -14.30 15.23 7.86
CA PHE A 176 -12.83 15.29 7.79
C PHE A 176 -12.29 16.03 9.00
N TYR A 177 -11.38 15.38 9.74
CA TYR A 177 -10.62 16.08 10.76
C TYR A 177 -9.69 17.10 10.12
N THR A 178 -9.75 18.33 10.57
CA THR A 178 -8.68 19.29 10.29
C THR A 178 -7.40 18.85 11.02
N THR A 179 -6.22 19.31 10.56
CA THR A 179 -4.95 19.06 11.24
C THR A 179 -5.00 19.40 12.73
N ARG A 180 -5.74 20.46 13.07
CA ARG A 180 -5.94 20.88 14.45
C ARG A 180 -6.77 19.87 15.23
N GLU A 181 -7.90 19.45 14.72
CA GLU A 181 -8.78 18.47 15.35
C GLU A 181 -8.10 17.11 15.50
N TYR A 182 -7.31 16.70 14.49
CA TYR A 182 -6.50 15.48 14.53
C TYR A 182 -5.48 15.51 15.67
N THR A 183 -4.77 16.63 15.83
CA THR A 183 -3.80 16.85 16.91
C THR A 183 -4.48 16.94 18.28
N GLU A 184 -5.61 17.67 18.38
CA GLU A 184 -6.38 17.80 19.62
C GLU A 184 -7.01 16.46 20.05
N ALA A 185 -7.36 15.60 19.11
CA ALA A 185 -7.82 14.23 19.38
C ALA A 185 -6.70 13.27 19.83
N GLY A 186 -5.44 13.73 19.82
CA GLY A 186 -4.29 12.90 20.22
C GLY A 186 -4.03 11.72 19.29
N LEU A 187 -4.48 11.80 18.04
CA LEU A 187 -4.26 10.75 17.05
C LEU A 187 -2.77 10.68 16.67
N PRO A 188 -2.24 9.47 16.45
CA PRO A 188 -0.81 9.30 16.25
C PRO A 188 -0.34 9.92 14.92
N TRP A 189 0.69 10.74 14.99
CA TRP A 189 1.48 11.12 13.83
C TRP A 189 2.51 10.02 13.60
N PHE A 190 2.43 9.35 12.46
CA PHE A 190 3.37 8.28 12.12
C PHE A 190 4.72 8.88 11.76
N ALA A 191 5.69 8.72 12.66
CA ALA A 191 7.06 9.22 12.48
C ALA A 191 8.12 8.20 12.92
N TYR A 192 7.77 6.92 12.96
CA TYR A 192 8.71 5.90 13.41
C TYR A 192 9.28 5.10 12.24
N TYR A 193 10.56 5.29 12.02
CA TYR A 193 11.40 4.48 11.16
C TYR A 193 12.51 3.92 12.05
N GLY A 194 12.35 2.72 12.52
CA GLY A 194 13.29 2.14 13.46
C GLY A 194 13.68 0.74 13.05
N GLY A 195 14.95 0.54 12.85
CA GLY A 195 15.55 -0.76 12.70
C GLY A 195 16.66 -0.77 11.65
N ASP A 196 17.69 -1.57 11.89
CA ASP A 196 18.82 -1.82 10.97
C ASP A 196 18.41 -2.72 9.80
N LYS A 197 17.23 -2.44 9.17
CA LYS A 197 16.74 -3.22 8.02
C LYS A 197 17.24 -2.63 6.72
N SER A 198 17.63 -3.49 5.80
CA SER A 198 17.97 -3.07 4.45
C SER A 198 16.74 -2.60 3.70
N ALA A 199 16.85 -1.43 3.04
CA ALA A 199 15.82 -0.88 2.18
C ALA A 199 16.11 -1.19 0.71
N ILE A 200 15.06 -1.49 -0.05
CA ILE A 200 15.16 -1.70 -1.49
C ILE A 200 15.42 -0.38 -2.22
N ASP A 201 16.05 -0.47 -3.38
CA ASP A 201 16.19 0.66 -4.28
C ASP A 201 14.85 1.10 -4.86
N GLY A 202 14.73 2.40 -5.14
CA GLY A 202 13.54 2.97 -5.76
C GLY A 202 13.34 2.48 -7.20
N ALA A 203 12.09 2.32 -7.57
CA ALA A 203 11.72 1.92 -8.92
C ALA A 203 11.95 3.07 -9.92
N LYS A 204 12.80 2.84 -10.91
CA LYS A 204 13.17 3.85 -11.93
C LYS A 204 11.97 4.42 -12.69
N LYS A 205 10.93 3.62 -12.89
CA LYS A 205 9.70 4.08 -13.57
C LYS A 205 8.92 5.03 -12.68
N LEU A 206 8.74 4.69 -11.41
CA LEU A 206 8.02 5.53 -10.44
C LEU A 206 8.75 6.85 -10.14
N GLY A 207 10.08 6.86 -10.19
CA GLY A 207 10.88 8.08 -10.03
C GLY A 207 10.70 9.12 -11.15
N LYS A 208 10.01 8.76 -12.25
CA LYS A 208 9.70 9.67 -13.37
C LYS A 208 8.30 10.27 -13.31
N LEU A 209 7.48 9.86 -12.35
CA LEU A 209 6.14 10.41 -12.15
C LEU A 209 6.25 11.90 -11.75
N GLU A 210 5.36 12.71 -12.32
CA GLU A 210 5.27 14.17 -12.09
C GLU A 210 4.17 14.53 -11.07
#